data_30dc48670c71fb07aedeea5f140ad687
#
_entry.id   30dc48670c71fb07aedeea5f140ad687
#
_cell.length_a   1.000
_cell.length_b   1.000
_cell.length_c   1.000
_cell.angle_alpha   90.00
_cell.angle_beta   90.00
_cell.angle_gamma   90.00
#
_symmetry.space_group_name_H-M   'P 1'
#
loop_
_entity.id
_entity.type
_entity.pdbx_description
1 polymer ?
#
loop_
_entity_poly.entity_id
_entity_poly.type
_entity_poly.pdbx_seq_one_letter_code
_entity_poly.pdbx_strand_id
1 'polypeptide(L)'
;NDRNEWRWQRPRLFCTTEDLFTQSFVVPYLIPMLENAGAVVFTPRERDWQRHEVIVDNNTCTPGSHYLEVEYKKYTWKDTGRPGFAQKYQQYPDNYNPFKDGTARYIATQGQPEKAFAEWIPNIPEKGKYAVYVSYQTLPESVSDAKYLVFHNGGVTEFKVNQQMGGGTWVYLGTFEFDKGRNDYGMV
;
A
#
# COMPACT_ATOMS: atom_id res chain seq x y z
N ASN A 1 10.13 19.48 -16.65
CA ASN A 1 11.41 18.83 -16.98
C ASN A 1 11.81 19.25 -18.40
N ASP A 2 12.60 20.33 -18.51
CA ASP A 2 13.20 20.73 -19.77
C ASP A 2 14.50 19.95 -19.97
N ARG A 3 14.63 19.20 -21.05
CA ARG A 3 15.83 18.47 -21.46
C ARG A 3 16.25 17.29 -20.57
N ASN A 4 15.29 16.57 -19.95
CA ASN A 4 15.57 15.46 -19.03
C ASN A 4 16.41 15.82 -17.80
N GLU A 5 16.48 17.09 -17.42
CA GLU A 5 17.13 17.53 -16.19
C GLU A 5 16.11 18.00 -15.19
N TRP A 6 16.22 17.51 -13.95
CA TRP A 6 15.41 18.01 -12.84
C TRP A 6 15.86 19.41 -12.47
N ARG A 7 14.92 20.36 -12.52
CA ARG A 7 15.14 21.73 -12.07
C ARG A 7 14.03 22.14 -11.11
N TRP A 8 14.39 22.85 -10.09
CA TRP A 8 13.41 23.52 -9.25
C TRP A 8 12.70 24.61 -10.05
N GLN A 9 11.37 24.56 -10.07
CA GLN A 9 10.58 25.58 -10.75
C GLN A 9 10.59 26.92 -10.02
N ARG A 10 10.89 26.89 -8.72
CA ARG A 10 10.92 28.06 -7.86
C ARG A 10 12.19 28.06 -7.02
N PRO A 11 12.68 29.27 -6.63
CA PRO A 11 13.79 29.35 -5.71
C PRO A 11 13.40 28.79 -4.34
N ARG A 12 14.41 28.40 -3.54
CA ARG A 12 14.20 27.97 -2.17
C ARG A 12 13.47 29.04 -1.36
N LEU A 13 12.44 28.64 -0.64
CA LEU A 13 11.69 29.48 0.28
C LEU A 13 12.07 29.09 1.71
N PHE A 14 12.40 30.05 2.56
CA PHE A 14 12.83 29.80 3.95
C PHE A 14 13.93 28.74 4.09
N CYS A 15 14.93 28.78 3.23
CA CYS A 15 16.04 27.82 3.18
C CYS A 15 15.62 26.36 2.90
N THR A 16 14.39 26.13 2.47
CA THR A 16 13.89 24.78 2.14
C THR A 16 13.39 24.71 0.70
N THR A 17 13.21 23.52 0.21
CA THR A 17 12.66 23.25 -1.11
C THR A 17 11.13 23.13 -1.06
N GLU A 18 10.49 23.34 -2.18
CA GLU A 18 9.03 23.37 -2.32
C GLU A 18 8.35 22.09 -1.81
N ASP A 19 8.93 20.94 -2.11
CA ASP A 19 8.43 19.63 -1.69
C ASP A 19 8.57 19.42 -0.16
N LEU A 20 9.73 19.72 0.41
CA LEU A 20 9.97 19.60 1.85
C LEU A 20 9.09 20.58 2.64
N PHE A 21 8.95 21.80 2.16
CA PHE A 21 8.08 22.78 2.79
C PHE A 21 6.63 22.31 2.81
N THR A 22 6.12 21.83 1.68
CA THR A 22 4.75 21.33 1.57
C THR A 22 4.53 20.10 2.46
N GLN A 23 5.46 19.15 2.46
CA GLN A 23 5.37 17.96 3.30
C GLN A 23 5.35 18.28 4.79
N SER A 24 6.04 19.32 5.22
CA SER A 24 6.16 19.70 6.64
C SER A 24 4.83 20.05 7.30
N PHE A 25 3.81 20.40 6.54
CA PHE A 25 2.47 20.69 7.08
C PHE A 25 1.37 19.80 6.50
N VAL A 26 1.52 19.29 5.28
CA VAL A 26 0.50 18.41 4.68
C VAL A 26 0.43 17.09 5.44
N VAL A 27 1.56 16.43 5.64
CA VAL A 27 1.60 15.11 6.30
C VAL A 27 1.21 15.18 7.79
N PRO A 28 1.80 16.06 8.63
CA PRO A 28 1.52 16.04 10.06
C PRO A 28 0.23 16.77 10.46
N TYR A 29 -0.33 17.64 9.62
CA TYR A 29 -1.49 18.47 9.99
C TYR A 29 -2.67 18.28 9.03
N LEU A 30 -2.52 18.58 7.74
CA LEU A 30 -3.66 18.61 6.81
C LEU A 30 -4.30 17.23 6.64
N ILE A 31 -3.51 16.19 6.44
CA ILE A 31 -4.01 14.83 6.26
C ILE A 31 -4.76 14.36 7.51
N PRO A 32 -4.20 14.42 8.73
CA PRO A 32 -4.93 14.03 9.95
C PRO A 32 -6.20 14.86 10.17
N MET A 33 -6.20 16.15 9.86
CA MET A 33 -7.41 16.98 9.97
C MET A 33 -8.52 16.51 9.03
N LEU A 34 -8.19 16.18 7.78
CA LEU A 34 -9.16 15.69 6.81
C LEU A 34 -9.70 14.31 7.22
N GLU A 35 -8.85 13.41 7.67
CA GLU A 35 -9.23 12.08 8.12
C GLU A 35 -10.11 12.12 9.39
N ASN A 36 -9.77 12.99 10.34
CA ASN A 36 -10.61 13.23 11.54
C ASN A 36 -11.97 13.84 11.18
N ALA A 37 -12.07 14.54 10.07
CA ALA A 37 -13.35 15.02 9.53
C ALA A 37 -14.10 13.96 8.70
N GLY A 38 -13.60 12.74 8.62
CA GLY A 38 -14.22 11.62 7.90
C GLY A 38 -13.87 11.53 6.41
N ALA A 39 -12.88 12.27 5.94
CA ALA A 39 -12.43 12.19 4.56
C ALA A 39 -11.55 10.97 4.33
N VAL A 40 -11.66 10.35 3.15
CA VAL A 40 -10.71 9.35 2.65
C VAL A 40 -9.62 10.08 1.87
N VAL A 41 -8.38 10.05 2.38
CA VAL A 41 -7.27 10.83 1.82
C VAL A 41 -6.31 9.92 1.07
N PHE A 42 -6.17 10.17 -0.24
CA PHE A 42 -5.17 9.52 -1.08
C PHE A 42 -3.97 10.45 -1.26
N THR A 43 -2.77 9.90 -1.08
CA THR A 43 -1.52 10.62 -1.31
C THR A 43 -0.69 9.89 -2.36
N PRO A 44 -0.02 10.61 -3.27
CA PRO A 44 0.84 10.00 -4.28
C PRO A 44 2.18 9.53 -3.72
N ARG A 45 2.43 9.77 -2.44
CA ARG A 45 3.65 9.39 -1.72
C ARG A 45 3.28 8.82 -0.37
N GLU A 46 4.17 8.02 0.17
CA GLU A 46 4.10 7.48 1.51
C GLU A 46 4.15 8.62 2.55
N ARG A 47 3.59 8.34 3.73
CA ARG A 47 3.44 9.33 4.81
C ARG A 47 4.49 9.22 5.90
N ASP A 48 5.42 8.30 5.75
CA ASP A 48 6.43 7.92 6.74
C ASP A 48 7.86 8.07 6.21
N TRP A 49 8.83 7.88 7.10
CA TRP A 49 10.25 8.03 6.78
C TRP A 49 10.89 6.77 6.21
N GLN A 50 10.15 5.74 5.88
CA GLN A 50 10.61 4.49 5.26
C GLN A 50 12.00 4.01 5.72
N ARG A 51 12.17 3.91 7.05
CA ARG A 51 13.42 3.42 7.62
C ARG A 51 13.64 1.94 7.29
N HIS A 52 12.55 1.17 7.30
CA HIS A 52 12.51 -0.23 6.95
C HIS A 52 11.32 -0.46 6.03
N GLU A 53 11.59 -0.82 4.80
CA GLU A 53 10.57 -1.17 3.83
C GLU A 53 10.40 -2.69 3.77
N VAL A 54 9.17 -3.17 3.87
CA VAL A 54 8.81 -4.57 3.69
C VAL A 54 7.70 -4.66 2.65
N ILE A 55 8.03 -5.23 1.51
CA ILE A 55 7.09 -5.41 0.41
C ILE A 55 6.68 -6.87 0.35
N VAL A 56 5.37 -7.10 0.29
CA VAL A 56 4.76 -8.41 0.05
C VAL A 56 3.81 -8.25 -1.12
N ASP A 57 4.13 -8.90 -2.22
CA ASP A 57 3.40 -8.78 -3.47
C ASP A 57 3.30 -10.14 -4.17
N ASN A 58 2.30 -10.32 -5.04
CA ASN A 58 2.11 -11.57 -5.78
C ASN A 58 3.22 -11.85 -6.80
N ASN A 59 4.00 -10.87 -7.22
CA ASN A 59 5.14 -11.01 -8.13
C ASN A 59 6.48 -11.02 -7.40
N THR A 60 6.62 -10.20 -6.35
CA THR A 60 7.89 -10.01 -5.64
C THR A 60 7.64 -9.81 -4.15
N CYS A 61 8.50 -10.41 -3.33
CA CYS A 61 8.46 -10.24 -1.88
C CYS A 61 9.83 -9.90 -1.33
N THR A 62 9.89 -9.05 -0.31
CA THR A 62 11.07 -8.90 0.53
C THR A 62 11.50 -10.27 1.08
N PRO A 63 12.81 -10.58 1.13
CA PRO A 63 13.29 -11.88 1.58
C PRO A 63 12.69 -12.33 2.92
N GLY A 64 12.14 -13.54 2.92
CA GLY A 64 11.45 -14.12 4.09
C GLY A 64 9.98 -13.75 4.23
N SER A 65 9.47 -12.81 3.45
CA SER A 65 8.03 -12.51 3.35
C SER A 65 7.34 -13.45 2.36
N HIS A 66 6.03 -13.64 2.50
CA HIS A 66 5.24 -14.54 1.66
C HIS A 66 3.89 -13.94 1.28
N TYR A 67 3.49 -14.20 0.04
CA TYR A 67 2.14 -13.97 -0.46
C TYR A 67 1.47 -15.32 -0.72
N LEU A 68 0.23 -15.47 -0.29
CA LEU A 68 -0.57 -16.70 -0.47
C LEU A 68 -1.97 -16.36 -0.96
N GLU A 69 -2.51 -17.21 -1.83
CA GLU A 69 -3.90 -17.17 -2.27
C GLU A 69 -4.60 -18.44 -1.79
N VAL A 70 -5.68 -18.29 -1.03
CA VAL A 70 -6.54 -19.39 -0.58
C VAL A 70 -7.80 -19.36 -1.40
N GLU A 71 -8.08 -20.46 -2.08
CA GLU A 71 -9.24 -20.65 -2.93
C GLU A 71 -10.29 -21.53 -2.26
N TYR A 72 -11.56 -21.31 -2.58
CA TYR A 72 -12.64 -22.15 -2.08
C TYR A 72 -13.75 -22.33 -3.12
N LYS A 73 -13.98 -23.60 -3.55
CA LYS A 73 -14.99 -23.97 -4.54
C LYS A 73 -14.85 -23.18 -5.85
N LYS A 74 -15.87 -22.37 -6.20
CA LYS A 74 -15.88 -21.53 -7.41
C LYS A 74 -15.11 -20.23 -7.26
N TYR A 75 -14.69 -19.90 -6.05
CA TYR A 75 -13.96 -18.66 -5.76
C TYR A 75 -12.47 -18.94 -5.94
N THR A 76 -11.96 -18.55 -7.11
CA THR A 76 -10.57 -18.72 -7.52
C THR A 76 -9.96 -17.37 -7.85
N TRP A 77 -8.70 -17.21 -7.51
CA TRP A 77 -7.93 -16.02 -7.84
C TRP A 77 -7.54 -16.02 -9.31
N LYS A 78 -7.63 -14.86 -9.94
CA LYS A 78 -7.34 -14.68 -11.36
C LYS A 78 -6.49 -13.45 -11.59
N ASP A 79 -5.73 -13.46 -12.69
CA ASP A 79 -5.07 -12.30 -13.19
C ASP A 79 -6.10 -11.36 -13.83
N THR A 80 -5.99 -10.06 -13.56
CA THR A 80 -6.88 -9.04 -14.14
C THR A 80 -6.59 -8.77 -15.62
N GLY A 81 -5.44 -9.22 -16.14
CA GLY A 81 -4.90 -8.82 -17.44
C GLY A 81 -4.43 -7.36 -17.47
N ARG A 82 -4.38 -6.69 -16.30
CA ARG A 82 -3.87 -5.32 -16.15
C ARG A 82 -2.61 -5.31 -15.32
N PRO A 83 -1.72 -4.31 -15.54
CA PRO A 83 -0.50 -4.19 -14.75
C PRO A 83 -0.82 -3.94 -13.27
N GLY A 84 0.05 -4.41 -12.41
CA GLY A 84 0.07 -4.18 -10.97
C GLY A 84 1.44 -3.69 -10.52
N PHE A 85 1.64 -3.66 -9.22
CA PHE A 85 2.93 -3.37 -8.63
C PHE A 85 3.87 -4.56 -8.80
N ALA A 86 5.16 -4.29 -9.00
CA ALA A 86 6.25 -5.23 -8.70
C ALA A 86 7.53 -4.45 -8.41
N GLN A 87 8.29 -4.90 -7.42
CA GLN A 87 9.58 -4.31 -7.10
C GLN A 87 10.67 -4.88 -8.00
N LYS A 88 11.06 -4.13 -9.04
CA LYS A 88 12.15 -4.51 -9.94
C LYS A 88 13.53 -3.99 -9.53
N TYR A 89 13.55 -2.84 -8.87
CA TYR A 89 14.78 -2.13 -8.53
C TYR A 89 14.80 -1.78 -7.05
N GLN A 90 15.99 -1.70 -6.47
CA GLN A 90 16.19 -1.13 -5.14
C GLN A 90 16.05 0.40 -5.16
N GLN A 91 16.44 1.02 -6.27
CA GLN A 91 16.28 2.45 -6.50
C GLN A 91 15.72 2.64 -7.91
N TYR A 92 14.60 3.32 -8.00
CA TYR A 92 13.93 3.55 -9.27
C TYR A 92 14.50 4.77 -10.00
N PRO A 93 14.62 4.69 -11.33
CA PRO A 93 14.91 5.86 -12.17
C PRO A 93 13.80 6.92 -12.07
N ASP A 94 14.15 8.16 -12.35
CA ASP A 94 13.17 9.24 -12.42
C ASP A 94 12.04 8.92 -13.42
N ASN A 95 10.82 9.27 -13.03
CA ASN A 95 9.59 9.03 -13.81
C ASN A 95 9.24 7.55 -14.05
N TYR A 96 9.89 6.63 -13.36
CA TYR A 96 9.53 5.22 -13.43
C TYR A 96 8.30 4.93 -12.57
N ASN A 97 7.39 4.09 -13.07
CA ASN A 97 6.17 3.72 -12.36
C ASN A 97 6.13 2.21 -12.07
N PRO A 98 6.45 1.77 -10.83
CA PRO A 98 6.49 0.36 -10.47
C PRO A 98 5.12 -0.33 -10.49
N PHE A 99 4.03 0.43 -10.49
CA PHE A 99 2.65 -0.10 -10.63
C PHE A 99 2.30 -0.56 -12.06
N LYS A 100 3.28 -0.57 -12.96
CA LYS A 100 3.17 -1.10 -14.32
C LYS A 100 4.02 -2.34 -14.57
N ASP A 101 4.73 -2.82 -13.55
CA ASP A 101 5.73 -3.88 -13.70
C ASP A 101 5.23 -5.27 -13.37
N GLY A 102 4.25 -5.37 -12.49
CA GLY A 102 3.67 -6.62 -12.01
C GLY A 102 2.30 -6.90 -12.60
N THR A 103 1.61 -7.83 -11.96
CA THR A 103 0.24 -8.24 -12.28
C THR A 103 -0.69 -7.89 -11.12
N ALA A 104 -1.94 -7.65 -11.43
CA ALA A 104 -2.97 -7.44 -10.41
C ALA A 104 -3.89 -8.66 -10.35
N ARG A 105 -4.22 -9.09 -9.13
CA ARG A 105 -5.05 -10.26 -8.86
C ARG A 105 -6.46 -9.84 -8.49
N TYR A 106 -7.46 -10.65 -8.83
CA TYR A 106 -8.83 -10.45 -8.40
C TYR A 106 -9.52 -11.77 -8.08
N ILE A 107 -10.55 -11.67 -7.26
CA ILE A 107 -11.46 -12.76 -6.93
C ILE A 107 -12.89 -12.22 -6.90
N ALA A 108 -13.87 -13.06 -7.24
CA ALA A 108 -15.28 -12.69 -7.11
C ALA A 108 -15.65 -12.53 -5.63
N THR A 109 -16.50 -11.57 -5.33
CA THR A 109 -17.04 -11.34 -3.98
C THR A 109 -17.76 -12.56 -3.43
N GLN A 110 -17.64 -12.77 -2.15
CA GLN A 110 -18.23 -13.87 -1.42
C GLN A 110 -19.24 -13.36 -0.38
N GLY A 111 -20.26 -14.20 -0.11
CA GLY A 111 -21.08 -14.02 1.09
C GLY A 111 -20.37 -14.54 2.34
N GLN A 112 -20.86 -14.15 3.49
CA GLN A 112 -20.35 -14.62 4.79
C GLN A 112 -20.67 -16.09 5.07
N PRO A 113 -19.76 -16.88 5.71
CA PRO A 113 -18.36 -16.51 5.99
C PRO A 113 -17.49 -16.63 4.74
N GLU A 114 -16.56 -15.69 4.60
CA GLU A 114 -15.56 -15.72 3.54
C GLU A 114 -14.60 -16.91 3.78
N LYS A 115 -14.31 -17.67 2.71
CA LYS A 115 -13.44 -18.84 2.78
C LYS A 115 -12.30 -18.80 1.76
N ALA A 116 -12.38 -17.91 0.78
CA ALA A 116 -11.30 -17.64 -0.15
C ALA A 116 -10.77 -16.23 0.13
N PHE A 117 -9.45 -16.10 0.29
CA PHE A 117 -8.79 -14.87 0.69
C PHE A 117 -7.35 -14.86 0.19
N ALA A 118 -6.68 -13.73 0.29
CA ALA A 118 -5.24 -13.63 0.11
C ALA A 118 -4.58 -13.19 1.41
N GLU A 119 -3.34 -13.63 1.61
CA GLU A 119 -2.53 -13.31 2.78
C GLU A 119 -1.20 -12.70 2.36
N TRP A 120 -0.85 -11.60 2.98
CA TRP A 120 0.43 -10.93 2.88
C TRP A 120 1.15 -11.07 4.21
N ILE A 121 2.17 -11.92 4.26
CA ILE A 121 2.90 -12.27 5.47
C ILE A 121 4.28 -11.60 5.44
N PRO A 122 4.46 -10.44 6.09
CA PRO A 122 5.72 -9.73 6.09
C PRO A 122 6.74 -10.40 7.02
N ASN A 123 8.02 -10.32 6.65
CA ASN A 123 9.14 -10.61 7.54
C ASN A 123 9.68 -9.29 8.08
N ILE A 124 9.24 -8.89 9.25
CA ILE A 124 9.55 -7.60 9.87
C ILE A 124 11.02 -7.57 10.34
N PRO A 125 11.87 -6.65 9.87
CA PRO A 125 13.29 -6.62 10.19
C PRO A 125 13.59 -6.21 11.64
N GLU A 126 12.79 -5.31 12.20
CA GLU A 126 12.91 -4.85 13.59
C GLU A 126 11.54 -4.62 14.20
N LYS A 127 11.42 -4.87 15.51
CA LYS A 127 10.20 -4.51 16.25
C LYS A 127 9.97 -2.99 16.18
N GLY A 128 8.75 -2.58 15.87
CA GLY A 128 8.39 -1.16 15.80
C GLY A 128 7.05 -0.87 15.17
N LYS A 129 6.81 0.41 14.96
CA LYS A 129 5.61 0.89 14.26
C LYS A 129 5.87 0.97 12.78
N TYR A 130 4.99 0.36 12.00
CA TYR A 130 5.02 0.35 10.55
C TYR A 130 3.72 0.93 9.99
N ALA A 131 3.85 1.82 9.04
CA ALA A 131 2.74 2.27 8.22
C ALA A 131 2.38 1.16 7.21
N VAL A 132 1.14 0.72 7.22
CA VAL A 132 0.63 -0.35 6.36
C VAL A 132 -0.11 0.26 5.18
N TYR A 133 0.27 -0.17 4.00
CA TYR A 133 -0.33 0.24 2.73
C TYR A 133 -0.79 -0.99 1.95
N VAL A 134 -1.83 -0.82 1.16
CA VAL A 134 -2.27 -1.81 0.18
C VAL A 134 -2.29 -1.21 -1.22
N SER A 135 -2.12 -2.07 -2.22
CA SER A 135 -2.23 -1.68 -3.62
C SER A 135 -3.16 -2.64 -4.35
N TYR A 136 -3.96 -2.09 -5.22
CA TYR A 136 -4.91 -2.83 -6.07
C TYR A 136 -5.11 -2.10 -7.40
N GLN A 137 -5.78 -2.75 -8.34
CA GLN A 137 -6.27 -2.10 -9.55
C GLN A 137 -7.76 -1.80 -9.42
N THR A 138 -8.16 -0.61 -9.82
CA THR A 138 -9.57 -0.27 -9.97
C THR A 138 -10.11 -0.89 -11.27
N LEU A 139 -11.10 -1.77 -11.12
CA LEU A 139 -11.81 -2.42 -12.22
C LEU A 139 -13.25 -1.90 -12.27
N PRO A 140 -13.95 -2.03 -13.40
CA PRO A 140 -15.36 -1.64 -13.50
C PRO A 140 -16.26 -2.34 -12.45
N GLU A 141 -15.90 -3.59 -12.08
CA GLU A 141 -16.64 -4.43 -11.13
C GLU A 141 -16.09 -4.35 -9.71
N SER A 142 -15.13 -3.45 -9.43
CA SER A 142 -14.58 -3.29 -8.10
C SER A 142 -15.64 -2.88 -7.08
N VAL A 143 -15.54 -3.45 -5.88
CA VAL A 143 -16.46 -3.16 -4.78
C VAL A 143 -16.04 -1.92 -4.00
N SER A 144 -16.99 -1.30 -3.30
CA SER A 144 -16.74 -0.14 -2.44
C SER A 144 -16.36 -0.50 -1.00
N ASP A 145 -16.38 -1.78 -0.64
CA ASP A 145 -16.23 -2.27 0.73
C ASP A 145 -15.36 -3.53 0.82
N ALA A 146 -14.30 -3.61 0.00
CA ALA A 146 -13.34 -4.70 0.08
C ALA A 146 -12.76 -4.79 1.49
N LYS A 147 -12.88 -5.97 2.10
CA LYS A 147 -12.46 -6.22 3.47
C LYS A 147 -10.98 -6.53 3.54
N TYR A 148 -10.27 -5.80 4.38
CA TYR A 148 -8.88 -6.03 4.75
C TYR A 148 -8.78 -6.19 6.27
N LEU A 149 -7.98 -7.15 6.72
CA LEU A 149 -7.69 -7.39 8.13
C LEU A 149 -6.19 -7.23 8.36
N VAL A 150 -5.82 -6.29 9.20
CA VAL A 150 -4.43 -6.12 9.61
C VAL A 150 -4.25 -6.75 10.98
N PHE A 151 -3.46 -7.83 11.03
CA PHE A 151 -3.07 -8.51 12.26
C PHE A 151 -1.79 -7.86 12.80
N HIS A 152 -1.81 -7.33 13.99
CA HIS A 152 -0.71 -6.60 14.60
C HIS A 152 -0.59 -6.87 16.11
N ASN A 153 0.40 -6.31 16.76
CA ASN A 153 0.70 -6.60 18.17
C ASN A 153 -0.44 -6.23 19.16
N GLY A 154 -1.36 -5.36 18.76
CA GLY A 154 -2.53 -4.97 19.53
C GLY A 154 -3.81 -5.76 19.20
N GLY A 155 -3.74 -6.75 18.28
CA GLY A 155 -4.88 -7.53 17.84
C GLY A 155 -5.14 -7.45 16.34
N VAL A 156 -6.40 -7.35 15.93
CA VAL A 156 -6.82 -7.29 14.53
C VAL A 156 -7.61 -6.02 14.27
N THR A 157 -7.25 -5.29 13.24
CA THR A 157 -8.02 -4.13 12.78
C THR A 157 -8.64 -4.42 11.40
N GLU A 158 -9.94 -4.24 11.30
CA GLU A 158 -10.69 -4.42 10.04
C GLU A 158 -10.82 -3.09 9.30
N PHE A 159 -10.61 -3.12 7.99
CA PHE A 159 -10.83 -2.01 7.06
C PHE A 159 -11.80 -2.41 5.96
N LYS A 160 -12.60 -1.45 5.52
CA LYS A 160 -13.39 -1.52 4.30
C LYS A 160 -12.82 -0.52 3.30
N VAL A 161 -12.19 -1.04 2.26
CA VAL A 161 -11.51 -0.22 1.26
C VAL A 161 -12.38 -0.10 0.02
N ASN A 162 -12.63 1.13 -0.41
CA ASN A 162 -13.33 1.39 -1.66
C ASN A 162 -12.37 1.21 -2.83
N GLN A 163 -12.42 0.05 -3.48
CA GLN A 163 -11.57 -0.28 -4.62
C GLN A 163 -12.06 0.31 -5.95
N GLN A 164 -13.19 1.02 -5.96
CA GLN A 164 -13.67 1.74 -7.14
C GLN A 164 -12.84 2.99 -7.45
N MET A 165 -11.93 3.37 -6.56
CA MET A 165 -11.00 4.50 -6.71
C MET A 165 -9.66 4.17 -6.04
N GLY A 166 -8.62 4.95 -6.33
CA GLY A 166 -7.30 4.83 -5.70
C GLY A 166 -6.46 3.66 -6.18
N GLY A 167 -6.84 2.98 -7.28
CA GLY A 167 -6.04 1.91 -7.86
C GLY A 167 -4.74 2.40 -8.50
N GLY A 168 -3.72 1.52 -8.51
CA GLY A 168 -2.41 1.82 -9.12
C GLY A 168 -1.55 2.77 -8.28
N THR A 169 -1.74 2.79 -6.97
CA THR A 169 -0.91 3.50 -5.99
C THR A 169 -0.96 2.78 -4.64
N TRP A 170 -0.18 3.25 -3.66
CA TRP A 170 -0.28 2.83 -2.28
C TRP A 170 -1.43 3.53 -1.56
N VAL A 171 -2.33 2.75 -0.99
CA VAL A 171 -3.44 3.22 -0.15
C VAL A 171 -3.12 2.93 1.30
N TYR A 172 -3.00 3.97 2.12
CA TYR A 172 -2.68 3.86 3.53
C TYR A 172 -3.85 3.30 4.33
N LEU A 173 -3.60 2.28 5.15
CA LEU A 173 -4.58 1.72 6.08
C LEU A 173 -4.40 2.26 7.50
N GLY A 174 -3.16 2.31 7.99
CA GLY A 174 -2.87 2.74 9.36
C GLY A 174 -1.43 2.46 9.74
N THR A 175 -1.06 2.88 10.96
CA THR A 175 0.25 2.58 11.54
C THR A 175 0.07 1.69 12.75
N PHE A 176 0.72 0.53 12.74
CA PHE A 176 0.55 -0.52 13.74
C PHE A 176 1.91 -0.98 14.28
N GLU A 177 1.90 -1.51 15.49
CA GLU A 177 3.08 -2.10 16.08
C GLU A 177 3.21 -3.57 15.68
N PHE A 178 4.40 -3.95 15.19
CA PHE A 178 4.75 -5.31 14.81
C PHE A 178 5.99 -5.76 15.57
N ASP A 179 6.03 -7.05 15.91
CA ASP A 179 7.23 -7.69 16.41
C ASP A 179 8.15 -8.10 15.26
N LYS A 180 9.44 -8.26 15.55
CA LYS A 180 10.44 -8.71 14.59
C LYS A 180 10.12 -10.12 14.09
N GLY A 181 10.39 -10.33 12.82
CA GLY A 181 10.25 -11.63 12.17
C GLY A 181 8.88 -11.82 11.51
N ARG A 182 8.57 -13.06 11.24
CA ARG A 182 7.31 -13.51 10.67
C ARG A 182 6.45 -14.06 11.80
N ASN A 183 5.38 -13.38 12.10
CA ASN A 183 4.47 -13.74 13.18
C ASN A 183 3.08 -14.04 12.61
N ASP A 184 2.35 -14.95 13.25
CA ASP A 184 0.98 -15.34 12.86
C ASP A 184 -0.01 -14.15 12.94
N TYR A 185 0.37 -13.09 13.62
CA TYR A 185 -0.38 -11.83 13.74
C TYR A 185 0.26 -10.66 12.96
N GLY A 186 1.16 -10.92 12.05
CA GLY A 186 1.71 -9.93 11.13
C GLY A 186 1.19 -10.15 9.70
N MET A 187 -0.07 -10.50 9.55
CA MET A 187 -0.72 -10.74 8.25
C MET A 187 -1.64 -9.56 7.87
N VAL A 188 -1.78 -9.33 6.60
CA VAL A 188 -2.76 -8.40 6.02
C VAL A 188 -3.67 -9.16 5.07
#